data_ef4014babc819746249a32bc71f4e759
#
_entry.id   ef4014babc819746249a32bc71f4e759
#
_cell.length_a   1.000
_cell.length_b   1.000
_cell.length_c   1.000
_cell.angle_alpha   90.00
_cell.angle_beta   90.00
_cell.angle_gamma   90.00
#
_symmetry.space_group_name_H-M   'P 1'
#
loop_
_entity.id
_entity.type
_entity.pdbx_description
1 polymer ?
#
loop_
_entity_poly.entity_id
_entity_poly.type
_entity_poly.pdbx_seq_one_letter_code
_entity_poly.pdbx_strand_id
1 'polypeptide(L)'
;MASKTAALGCLLLCALAARAAADTAPDALARDIFKQLIEINTSHSVGDTTVAAQAMAKRLLDAGFAAADVQVLTGRNPKRGNLVARLRGSGAHKPVLIIGHLDVVEARREDWSTDPFVFTEKDGYFYGRGTQDMKDGDAIAVAALIRMKKEGFVPDRDVILALTADEEGGTDNGVDWLMKNHRDLVDAEFALNPDSGAVWSDNGKPVAFDLEATEKLYADYEITATNPGGHSSLPRADNAIYELAAALGRLEKYPFPFELNPVTRAWLEHMAAAEPAARARDIKAVLRSPASAAAVARLSQDPRYNSTLRTTCVATRLDGGHANNALPQRASAVVNCRILPGHSPEEVRLDLAKIFADPKLQLQWIDTATDQPRDSGPATKAMPPPPPRPELLAALHKVAGEMWPGVPIVSEMETGASDCFYTMAAGMPCYGFSGTAIDRDDVRFHGRDERLRVSAYDQGVVFYYRLLKTLTGG
;
A
#
# COMPACT_ATOMS: atom_id res chain seq x y z
N MET A 1 18.23 38.00 -44.78
CA MET A 1 18.57 36.95 -43.76
C MET A 1 17.56 36.80 -42.61
N ALA A 2 16.57 37.65 -42.48
CA ALA A 2 15.61 37.62 -41.36
C ALA A 2 14.40 36.63 -41.51
N SER A 3 14.20 36.04 -42.70
CA SER A 3 13.00 35.20 -42.98
C SER A 3 13.19 33.71 -42.62
N LYS A 4 14.42 33.19 -42.54
CA LYS A 4 14.71 31.77 -42.26
C LYS A 4 14.67 31.43 -40.75
N THR A 5 14.99 32.40 -39.90
CA THR A 5 15.01 32.24 -38.44
C THR A 5 13.61 32.25 -37.83
N ALA A 6 12.65 33.00 -38.40
CA ALA A 6 11.25 33.01 -37.92
C ALA A 6 10.52 31.71 -38.24
N ALA A 7 10.80 31.09 -39.39
CA ALA A 7 10.17 29.82 -39.77
C ALA A 7 10.65 28.63 -38.91
N LEU A 8 11.91 28.64 -38.46
CA LEU A 8 12.46 27.57 -37.61
C LEU A 8 11.92 27.67 -36.17
N GLY A 9 11.70 28.89 -35.65
CA GLY A 9 11.11 29.13 -34.34
C GLY A 9 9.63 28.69 -34.26
N CYS A 10 8.84 28.96 -35.31
CA CYS A 10 7.43 28.51 -35.40
C CYS A 10 7.33 26.98 -35.51
N LEU A 11 8.21 26.31 -36.26
CA LEU A 11 8.26 24.87 -36.38
C LEU A 11 8.62 24.18 -35.04
N LEU A 12 9.56 24.74 -34.28
CA LEU A 12 9.91 24.22 -32.94
C LEU A 12 8.75 24.41 -31.93
N LEU A 13 8.09 25.57 -31.93
CA LEU A 13 6.94 25.85 -31.06
C LEU A 13 5.74 24.98 -31.41
N CYS A 14 5.47 24.76 -32.70
CA CYS A 14 4.42 23.86 -33.15
C CYS A 14 4.73 22.38 -32.82
N ALA A 15 5.99 21.97 -32.90
CA ALA A 15 6.41 20.61 -32.51
C ALA A 15 6.34 20.40 -30.99
N LEU A 16 6.69 21.40 -30.18
CA LEU A 16 6.54 21.36 -28.72
C LEU A 16 5.07 21.37 -28.31
N ALA A 17 4.22 22.18 -28.94
CA ALA A 17 2.79 22.21 -28.67
C ALA A 17 2.09 20.91 -29.13
N ALA A 18 2.48 20.33 -30.26
CA ALA A 18 1.96 19.05 -30.74
C ALA A 18 2.40 17.88 -29.83
N ARG A 19 3.61 17.94 -29.26
CA ARG A 19 4.12 16.94 -28.32
C ARG A 19 3.41 17.05 -26.96
N ALA A 20 3.17 18.27 -26.46
CA ALA A 20 2.38 18.50 -25.25
C ALA A 20 0.91 18.06 -25.42
N ALA A 21 0.31 18.29 -26.61
CA ALA A 21 -1.04 17.83 -26.91
C ALA A 21 -1.14 16.30 -27.07
N ALA A 22 -0.10 15.65 -27.58
CA ALA A 22 -0.04 14.20 -27.69
C ALA A 22 0.14 13.51 -26.32
N ASP A 23 0.83 14.18 -25.37
CA ASP A 23 1.00 13.67 -23.99
C ASP A 23 -0.28 13.86 -23.13
N THR A 24 -1.24 14.66 -23.56
CA THR A 24 -2.52 14.91 -22.85
C THR A 24 -3.73 14.19 -23.48
N ALA A 25 -3.56 13.54 -24.62
CA ALA A 25 -4.63 12.75 -25.24
C ALA A 25 -4.87 11.47 -24.40
N PRO A 26 -6.16 11.08 -24.18
CA PRO A 26 -6.47 9.85 -23.49
C PRO A 26 -5.74 8.65 -24.10
N ASP A 27 -5.02 7.89 -23.28
CA ASP A 27 -4.35 6.68 -23.75
C ASP A 27 -5.37 5.54 -23.87
N ALA A 28 -5.84 5.29 -25.10
CA ALA A 28 -6.84 4.29 -25.38
C ALA A 28 -6.37 2.87 -24.95
N LEU A 29 -5.06 2.56 -25.04
CA LEU A 29 -4.54 1.29 -24.60
C LEU A 29 -4.63 1.14 -23.08
N ALA A 30 -4.22 2.16 -22.31
CA ALA A 30 -4.29 2.14 -20.85
C ALA A 30 -5.72 1.99 -20.36
N ARG A 31 -6.67 2.72 -20.96
CA ARG A 31 -8.11 2.62 -20.63
C ARG A 31 -8.69 1.24 -20.98
N ASP A 32 -8.28 0.64 -22.11
CA ASP A 32 -8.73 -0.70 -22.50
C ASP A 32 -8.16 -1.80 -21.58
N ILE A 33 -6.91 -1.65 -21.11
CA ILE A 33 -6.33 -2.54 -20.10
C ILE A 33 -7.08 -2.39 -18.78
N PHE A 34 -7.32 -1.17 -18.33
CA PHE A 34 -8.02 -0.87 -17.08
C PHE A 34 -9.44 -1.46 -17.09
N LYS A 35 -10.19 -1.22 -18.17
CA LYS A 35 -11.50 -1.83 -18.38
C LYS A 35 -11.43 -3.36 -18.24
N GLN A 36 -10.50 -4.01 -18.93
CA GLN A 36 -10.37 -5.46 -18.88
C GLN A 36 -10.09 -5.96 -17.46
N LEU A 37 -9.21 -5.28 -16.71
CA LEU A 37 -8.90 -5.66 -15.33
C LEU A 37 -10.11 -5.50 -14.41
N ILE A 38 -10.87 -4.41 -14.50
CA ILE A 38 -12.08 -4.21 -13.70
C ILE A 38 -13.14 -5.29 -14.01
N GLU A 39 -13.30 -5.68 -15.28
CA GLU A 39 -14.31 -6.65 -15.71
C GLU A 39 -13.92 -8.12 -15.39
N ILE A 40 -12.70 -8.38 -14.94
CA ILE A 40 -12.29 -9.66 -14.38
C ILE A 40 -12.48 -9.62 -12.87
N ASN A 41 -13.45 -10.39 -12.35
CA ASN A 41 -13.64 -10.52 -10.91
C ASN A 41 -12.46 -11.30 -10.29
N THR A 42 -11.74 -10.64 -9.40
CA THR A 42 -10.58 -11.18 -8.70
C THR A 42 -10.74 -11.13 -7.17
N SER A 43 -11.99 -11.00 -6.68
CA SER A 43 -12.27 -11.03 -5.24
C SER A 43 -11.91 -12.38 -4.61
N HIS A 44 -11.65 -12.37 -3.31
CA HIS A 44 -11.13 -13.56 -2.62
C HIS A 44 -12.09 -14.76 -2.67
N SER A 45 -13.40 -14.56 -2.47
CA SER A 45 -14.35 -15.66 -2.33
C SER A 45 -14.66 -16.40 -3.64
N VAL A 46 -14.77 -15.66 -4.75
CA VAL A 46 -15.26 -16.20 -6.04
C VAL A 46 -14.36 -15.88 -7.22
N GLY A 47 -13.44 -14.94 -7.07
CA GLY A 47 -12.60 -14.43 -8.14
C GLY A 47 -11.42 -15.33 -8.49
N ASP A 48 -10.71 -14.93 -9.56
CA ASP A 48 -9.58 -15.68 -10.11
C ASP A 48 -8.53 -14.72 -10.64
N THR A 49 -7.44 -14.51 -9.87
CA THR A 49 -6.33 -13.65 -10.30
C THR A 49 -5.52 -14.27 -11.44
N THR A 50 -5.56 -15.60 -11.62
CA THR A 50 -4.88 -16.28 -12.73
C THR A 50 -5.44 -15.82 -14.07
N VAL A 51 -6.75 -15.61 -14.16
CA VAL A 51 -7.40 -15.07 -15.38
C VAL A 51 -6.88 -13.66 -15.69
N ALA A 52 -6.76 -12.80 -14.68
CA ALA A 52 -6.23 -11.45 -14.85
C ALA A 52 -4.74 -11.48 -15.24
N ALA A 53 -3.93 -12.29 -14.55
CA ALA A 53 -2.51 -12.48 -14.88
C ALA A 53 -2.30 -12.97 -16.33
N GLN A 54 -3.09 -13.95 -16.78
CA GLN A 54 -3.04 -14.47 -18.15
C GLN A 54 -3.47 -13.42 -19.18
N ALA A 55 -4.49 -12.61 -18.86
CA ALA A 55 -4.94 -11.52 -19.73
C ALA A 55 -3.84 -10.48 -19.93
N MET A 56 -3.14 -10.07 -18.86
CA MET A 56 -2.03 -9.12 -18.94
C MET A 56 -0.80 -9.74 -19.62
N ALA A 57 -0.48 -11.00 -19.32
CA ALA A 57 0.58 -11.74 -20.03
C ALA A 57 0.35 -11.76 -21.54
N LYS A 58 -0.88 -12.04 -21.97
CA LYS A 58 -1.23 -12.03 -23.40
C LYS A 58 -0.99 -10.66 -24.04
N ARG A 59 -1.38 -9.56 -23.38
CA ARG A 59 -1.15 -8.20 -23.89
C ARG A 59 0.33 -7.88 -24.07
N LEU A 60 1.17 -8.30 -23.12
CA LEU A 60 2.62 -8.11 -23.20
C LEU A 60 3.23 -8.94 -24.34
N LEU A 61 2.83 -10.21 -24.49
CA LEU A 61 3.27 -11.07 -25.60
C LEU A 61 2.84 -10.49 -26.95
N ASP A 62 1.60 -10.05 -27.09
CA ASP A 62 1.08 -9.39 -28.30
C ASP A 62 1.84 -8.08 -28.62
N ALA A 63 2.40 -7.41 -27.62
CA ALA A 63 3.23 -6.22 -27.78
C ALA A 63 4.71 -6.55 -28.15
N GLY A 64 5.07 -7.83 -28.28
CA GLY A 64 6.39 -8.28 -28.70
C GLY A 64 7.39 -8.53 -27.56
N PHE A 65 6.92 -8.75 -26.32
CA PHE A 65 7.77 -9.30 -25.28
C PHE A 65 8.13 -10.75 -25.62
N ALA A 66 9.35 -11.17 -25.29
CA ALA A 66 9.76 -12.57 -25.50
C ALA A 66 9.01 -13.48 -24.52
N ALA A 67 8.62 -14.66 -24.97
CA ALA A 67 7.91 -15.63 -24.11
C ALA A 67 8.72 -16.03 -22.86
N ALA A 68 10.04 -16.02 -22.93
CA ALA A 68 10.92 -16.27 -21.78
C ALA A 68 10.88 -15.15 -20.74
N ASP A 69 10.44 -13.96 -21.11
CA ASP A 69 10.36 -12.78 -20.26
C ASP A 69 8.93 -12.50 -19.72
N VAL A 70 7.97 -13.40 -19.97
CA VAL A 70 6.58 -13.26 -19.51
C VAL A 70 6.10 -14.59 -18.96
N GLN A 71 5.90 -14.67 -17.64
CA GLN A 71 5.55 -15.91 -16.97
C GLN A 71 4.33 -15.71 -16.08
N VAL A 72 3.37 -16.62 -16.14
CA VAL A 72 2.27 -16.73 -15.18
C VAL A 72 2.55 -17.91 -14.28
N LEU A 73 2.67 -17.65 -13.00
CA LEU A 73 3.09 -18.61 -11.98
C LEU A 73 1.98 -18.77 -10.94
N THR A 74 1.70 -20.02 -10.57
CA THR A 74 0.71 -20.34 -9.53
C THR A 74 1.38 -21.11 -8.41
N GLY A 75 1.00 -20.77 -7.17
CA GLY A 75 1.38 -21.54 -6.00
C GLY A 75 0.47 -22.76 -5.78
N ARG A 76 0.04 -22.96 -4.53
CA ARG A 76 -0.85 -24.06 -4.16
C ARG A 76 -2.25 -23.94 -4.75
N ASN A 77 -2.74 -22.71 -4.83
CA ASN A 77 -4.07 -22.42 -5.39
C ASN A 77 -3.95 -22.01 -6.85
N PRO A 78 -4.46 -22.80 -7.81
CA PRO A 78 -4.37 -22.48 -9.23
C PRO A 78 -5.15 -21.23 -9.65
N LYS A 79 -6.05 -20.73 -8.81
CA LYS A 79 -6.79 -19.47 -9.02
C LYS A 79 -6.05 -18.25 -8.50
N ARG A 80 -4.89 -18.42 -7.86
CA ARG A 80 -4.07 -17.34 -7.30
C ARG A 80 -2.77 -17.20 -8.10
N GLY A 81 -2.94 -16.91 -9.40
CA GLY A 81 -1.82 -16.72 -10.31
C GLY A 81 -1.21 -15.34 -10.22
N ASN A 82 0.10 -15.32 -10.38
CA ASN A 82 0.94 -14.14 -10.41
C ASN A 82 1.56 -13.99 -11.80
N LEU A 83 1.63 -12.78 -12.33
CA LEU A 83 2.37 -12.47 -13.55
C LEU A 83 3.73 -11.90 -13.18
N VAL A 84 4.80 -12.43 -13.78
CA VAL A 84 6.11 -11.77 -13.80
C VAL A 84 6.48 -11.49 -15.24
N ALA A 85 6.77 -10.22 -15.56
CA ALA A 85 7.20 -9.79 -16.88
C ALA A 85 8.46 -8.93 -16.79
N ARG A 86 9.31 -8.97 -17.83
CA ARG A 86 10.60 -8.26 -17.84
C ARG A 86 10.80 -7.51 -19.16
N LEU A 87 10.94 -6.20 -19.06
CA LEU A 87 11.48 -5.38 -20.15
C LEU A 87 13.00 -5.34 -20.01
N ARG A 88 13.70 -5.98 -20.94
CA ARG A 88 15.17 -6.05 -20.93
C ARG A 88 15.79 -4.68 -21.19
N GLY A 89 16.75 -4.33 -20.36
CA GLY A 89 17.60 -3.14 -20.50
C GLY A 89 19.02 -3.46 -20.95
N SER A 90 19.89 -2.46 -20.92
CA SER A 90 21.32 -2.61 -21.27
C SER A 90 22.11 -3.34 -20.17
N GLY A 91 21.59 -3.46 -18.96
CA GLY A 91 22.27 -4.05 -17.82
C GLY A 91 23.33 -3.15 -17.18
N ALA A 92 23.30 -1.85 -17.44
CA ALA A 92 24.21 -0.90 -16.82
C ALA A 92 23.99 -0.76 -15.30
N HIS A 93 22.75 -0.99 -14.85
CA HIS A 93 22.34 -0.99 -13.45
C HIS A 93 21.56 -2.26 -13.10
N LYS A 94 21.40 -2.52 -11.79
CA LYS A 94 20.53 -3.59 -11.30
C LYS A 94 19.07 -3.29 -11.66
N PRO A 95 18.23 -4.32 -11.82
CA PRO A 95 16.82 -4.14 -12.16
C PRO A 95 16.06 -3.25 -11.17
N VAL A 96 14.95 -2.65 -11.63
CA VAL A 96 13.88 -2.11 -10.79
C VAL A 96 12.67 -3.04 -10.90
N LEU A 97 12.00 -3.30 -9.77
CA LEU A 97 10.79 -4.10 -9.69
C LEU A 97 9.58 -3.18 -9.51
N ILE A 98 8.54 -3.38 -10.29
CA ILE A 98 7.20 -2.81 -10.06
C ILE A 98 6.35 -3.94 -9.51
N ILE A 99 5.75 -3.75 -8.35
CA ILE A 99 4.79 -4.69 -7.77
C ILE A 99 3.40 -4.07 -7.82
N GLY A 100 2.38 -4.92 -7.95
CA GLY A 100 0.98 -4.54 -7.86
C GLY A 100 0.14 -5.76 -7.62
N HIS A 101 -1.05 -5.60 -7.02
CA HIS A 101 -1.92 -6.73 -6.74
C HIS A 101 -3.15 -6.75 -7.64
N LEU A 102 -3.45 -7.97 -8.15
CA LEU A 102 -4.59 -8.21 -9.05
C LEU A 102 -5.90 -8.46 -8.29
N ASP A 103 -5.82 -8.95 -7.05
CA ASP A 103 -6.99 -9.22 -6.25
C ASP A 103 -7.64 -7.92 -5.74
N VAL A 104 -8.86 -8.04 -5.30
CA VAL A 104 -9.65 -6.93 -4.75
C VAL A 104 -10.52 -7.43 -3.62
N VAL A 105 -10.84 -6.55 -2.67
CA VAL A 105 -11.81 -6.87 -1.61
C VAL A 105 -13.20 -7.18 -2.18
N GLU A 106 -14.01 -7.85 -1.38
CA GLU A 106 -15.38 -8.24 -1.77
C GLU A 106 -16.24 -7.03 -2.17
N ALA A 107 -17.05 -7.22 -3.20
CA ALA A 107 -18.04 -6.24 -3.63
C ALA A 107 -19.34 -6.94 -4.02
N ARG A 108 -20.41 -6.62 -3.32
CA ARG A 108 -21.74 -7.18 -3.56
C ARG A 108 -22.55 -6.25 -4.44
N ARG A 109 -23.12 -6.77 -5.51
CA ARG A 109 -23.90 -5.97 -6.48
C ARG A 109 -25.03 -5.17 -5.81
N GLU A 110 -25.68 -5.73 -4.80
CA GLU A 110 -26.77 -5.10 -4.06
C GLU A 110 -26.37 -3.87 -3.24
N ASP A 111 -25.09 -3.75 -2.88
CA ASP A 111 -24.57 -2.63 -2.11
C ASP A 111 -24.14 -1.45 -2.99
N TRP A 112 -24.07 -1.65 -4.32
CA TRP A 112 -23.53 -0.69 -5.28
C TRP A 112 -24.61 -0.08 -6.17
N SER A 113 -24.44 1.21 -6.51
CA SER A 113 -25.32 1.89 -7.49
C SER A 113 -25.06 1.42 -8.93
N THR A 114 -23.80 1.03 -9.25
CA THR A 114 -23.38 0.40 -10.51
C THR A 114 -22.95 -1.05 -10.23
N ASP A 115 -22.76 -1.86 -11.27
CA ASP A 115 -22.16 -3.19 -11.08
C ASP A 115 -20.66 -3.02 -10.81
N PRO A 116 -20.12 -3.57 -9.67
CA PRO A 116 -18.72 -3.40 -9.30
C PRO A 116 -17.73 -4.04 -10.30
N PHE A 117 -18.18 -5.00 -11.12
CA PHE A 117 -17.34 -5.68 -12.12
C PHE A 117 -17.76 -5.34 -13.57
N VAL A 118 -18.42 -4.20 -13.76
CA VAL A 118 -18.68 -3.61 -15.07
C VAL A 118 -18.06 -2.22 -15.10
N PHE A 119 -17.00 -2.07 -15.90
CA PHE A 119 -16.33 -0.77 -16.06
C PHE A 119 -17.29 0.30 -16.58
N THR A 120 -17.60 1.26 -15.75
CA THR A 120 -18.59 2.29 -16.07
C THR A 120 -17.96 3.68 -16.04
N GLU A 121 -17.93 4.36 -17.19
CA GLU A 121 -17.58 5.78 -17.24
C GLU A 121 -18.83 6.64 -17.10
N LYS A 122 -18.91 7.44 -16.05
CA LYS A 122 -20.05 8.29 -15.74
C LYS A 122 -19.63 9.53 -14.96
N ASP A 123 -20.18 10.69 -15.30
CA ASP A 123 -19.99 11.96 -14.59
C ASP A 123 -18.50 12.35 -14.38
N GLY A 124 -17.63 11.97 -15.31
CA GLY A 124 -16.19 12.25 -15.26
C GLY A 124 -15.39 11.29 -14.37
N TYR A 125 -15.98 10.15 -13.99
CA TYR A 125 -15.34 9.11 -13.20
C TYR A 125 -15.46 7.73 -13.86
N PHE A 126 -14.46 6.90 -13.62
CA PHE A 126 -14.51 5.46 -13.82
C PHE A 126 -14.98 4.79 -12.54
N TYR A 127 -16.05 4.01 -12.61
CA TYR A 127 -16.60 3.21 -11.51
C TYR A 127 -16.27 1.75 -11.69
N GLY A 128 -15.93 1.10 -10.60
CA GLY A 128 -15.69 -0.33 -10.52
C GLY A 128 -14.83 -0.69 -9.29
N ARG A 129 -14.90 -1.90 -8.80
CA ARG A 129 -14.04 -2.39 -7.73
C ARG A 129 -12.60 -2.54 -8.25
N GLY A 130 -11.64 -1.92 -7.55
CA GLY A 130 -10.25 -1.82 -7.97
C GLY A 130 -9.92 -0.57 -8.79
N THR A 131 -10.84 0.43 -8.83
CA THR A 131 -10.55 1.67 -9.57
C THR A 131 -9.61 2.60 -8.82
N GLN A 132 -9.47 2.46 -7.50
CA GLN A 132 -8.50 3.16 -6.65
C GLN A 132 -7.50 2.20 -6.01
N ASP A 133 -7.85 0.91 -5.91
CA ASP A 133 -7.12 -0.09 -5.16
C ASP A 133 -7.23 -1.45 -5.85
N MET A 134 -6.19 -1.84 -6.66
CA MET A 134 -5.20 -0.97 -7.31
C MET A 134 -5.09 -1.27 -8.81
N LYS A 135 -6.18 -1.73 -9.44
CA LYS A 135 -6.16 -2.11 -10.88
C LYS A 135 -5.87 -0.93 -11.82
N ASP A 136 -6.05 0.32 -11.35
CA ASP A 136 -5.58 1.50 -12.07
C ASP A 136 -4.04 1.51 -12.18
N GLY A 137 -3.34 1.26 -11.08
CA GLY A 137 -1.88 1.15 -11.04
C GLY A 137 -1.37 0.00 -11.90
N ASP A 138 -2.01 -1.17 -11.83
CA ASP A 138 -1.69 -2.32 -12.69
C ASP A 138 -1.82 -1.98 -14.16
N ALA A 139 -2.94 -1.36 -14.55
CA ALA A 139 -3.20 -0.99 -15.94
C ALA A 139 -2.17 0.03 -16.45
N ILE A 140 -1.85 1.03 -15.63
CA ILE A 140 -0.85 2.06 -15.91
C ILE A 140 0.54 1.43 -16.13
N ALA A 141 0.95 0.52 -15.23
CA ALA A 141 2.25 -0.15 -15.33
C ALA A 141 2.36 -1.02 -16.60
N VAL A 142 1.34 -1.83 -16.89
CA VAL A 142 1.28 -2.66 -18.11
C VAL A 142 1.31 -1.79 -19.37
N ALA A 143 0.52 -0.71 -19.41
CA ALA A 143 0.47 0.20 -20.55
C ALA A 143 1.83 0.89 -20.78
N ALA A 144 2.48 1.36 -19.71
CA ALA A 144 3.79 1.98 -19.78
C ALA A 144 4.85 1.04 -20.38
N LEU A 145 4.90 -0.21 -19.91
CA LEU A 145 5.84 -1.20 -20.44
C LEU A 145 5.56 -1.55 -21.92
N ILE A 146 4.28 -1.69 -22.29
CA ILE A 146 3.89 -1.93 -23.69
C ILE A 146 4.31 -0.75 -24.57
N ARG A 147 4.08 0.48 -24.11
CA ARG A 147 4.47 1.69 -24.83
C ARG A 147 5.99 1.77 -25.01
N MET A 148 6.76 1.57 -23.93
CA MET A 148 8.23 1.56 -23.98
C MET A 148 8.75 0.51 -24.98
N LYS A 149 8.16 -0.71 -24.96
CA LYS A 149 8.51 -1.79 -25.88
C LYS A 149 8.24 -1.43 -27.34
N LYS A 150 7.06 -0.89 -27.63
CA LYS A 150 6.67 -0.47 -29.00
C LYS A 150 7.50 0.68 -29.54
N GLU A 151 7.96 1.58 -28.68
CA GLU A 151 8.87 2.67 -29.04
C GLU A 151 10.32 2.21 -29.26
N GLY A 152 10.64 0.93 -28.97
CA GLY A 152 11.99 0.41 -29.03
C GLY A 152 12.92 1.04 -27.97
N PHE A 153 12.33 1.53 -26.87
CA PHE A 153 13.12 2.07 -25.76
C PHE A 153 13.89 0.97 -25.05
N VAL A 154 15.19 1.16 -24.90
CA VAL A 154 16.08 0.25 -24.15
C VAL A 154 16.48 0.95 -22.86
N PRO A 155 15.93 0.53 -21.70
CA PRO A 155 16.30 1.12 -20.42
C PRO A 155 17.75 0.78 -20.04
N ASP A 156 18.36 1.55 -19.13
CA ASP A 156 19.70 1.29 -18.59
C ASP A 156 19.76 0.06 -17.68
N ARG A 157 18.61 -0.38 -17.18
CA ARG A 157 18.37 -1.55 -16.31
C ARG A 157 17.14 -2.31 -16.75
N ASP A 158 17.05 -3.57 -16.39
CA ASP A 158 15.79 -4.30 -16.59
C ASP A 158 14.68 -3.66 -15.75
N VAL A 159 13.47 -3.56 -16.34
CA VAL A 159 12.24 -3.23 -15.60
C VAL A 159 11.41 -4.49 -15.47
N ILE A 160 11.24 -4.93 -14.23
CA ILE A 160 10.46 -6.12 -13.90
C ILE A 160 9.09 -5.67 -13.42
N LEU A 161 8.03 -6.31 -13.88
CA LEU A 161 6.66 -6.13 -13.40
C LEU A 161 6.20 -7.44 -12.76
N ALA A 162 5.76 -7.39 -11.50
CA ALA A 162 5.10 -8.48 -10.82
C ALA A 162 3.68 -8.05 -10.46
N LEU A 163 2.66 -8.65 -11.08
CA LEU A 163 1.27 -8.48 -10.70
C LEU A 163 0.84 -9.72 -9.93
N THR A 164 0.44 -9.55 -8.68
CA THR A 164 0.36 -10.62 -7.70
C THR A 164 -1.05 -10.85 -7.16
N ALA A 165 -1.21 -11.91 -6.40
CA ALA A 165 -2.46 -12.34 -5.79
C ALA A 165 -2.39 -12.21 -4.26
N ASP A 166 -3.56 -12.14 -3.62
CA ASP A 166 -3.76 -12.27 -2.17
C ASP A 166 -3.03 -11.18 -1.32
N GLU A 167 -2.99 -9.93 -1.80
CA GLU A 167 -2.64 -8.77 -0.98
C GLU A 167 -3.79 -8.44 -0.01
N GLU A 168 -5.00 -8.34 -0.54
CA GLU A 168 -6.23 -7.93 0.15
C GLU A 168 -6.81 -9.00 1.08
N GLY A 169 -6.33 -10.21 0.96
CA GLY A 169 -6.76 -11.33 1.80
C GLY A 169 -6.38 -12.67 1.21
N GLY A 170 -6.23 -13.63 2.09
CA GLY A 170 -5.77 -14.97 1.71
C GLY A 170 -4.53 -15.37 2.50
N THR A 171 -4.02 -16.55 2.22
CA THR A 171 -2.87 -17.13 2.93
C THR A 171 -1.65 -17.30 2.04
N ASP A 172 -1.77 -16.99 0.75
CA ASP A 172 -0.75 -17.23 -0.25
C ASP A 172 -0.34 -15.92 -0.99
N ASN A 173 -0.03 -14.84 -0.22
CA ASN A 173 0.39 -13.56 -0.78
C ASN A 173 1.46 -13.76 -1.84
N GLY A 174 1.21 -13.20 -3.03
CA GLY A 174 2.01 -13.45 -4.22
C GLY A 174 3.41 -12.87 -4.16
N VAL A 175 3.61 -11.69 -3.54
CA VAL A 175 4.94 -11.10 -3.38
C VAL A 175 5.77 -11.94 -2.42
N ASP A 176 5.22 -12.33 -1.28
CA ASP A 176 5.90 -13.22 -0.32
C ASP A 176 6.30 -14.54 -0.98
N TRP A 177 5.37 -15.13 -1.74
CA TRP A 177 5.62 -16.38 -2.43
C TRP A 177 6.72 -16.25 -3.50
N LEU A 178 6.70 -15.17 -4.31
CA LEU A 178 7.74 -14.91 -5.31
C LEU A 178 9.10 -14.67 -4.66
N MET A 179 9.17 -13.88 -3.57
CA MET A 179 10.40 -13.62 -2.84
C MET A 179 11.02 -14.89 -2.25
N LYS A 180 10.20 -15.87 -1.84
CA LYS A 180 10.66 -17.14 -1.25
C LYS A 180 11.02 -18.20 -2.28
N ASN A 181 10.27 -18.26 -3.40
CA ASN A 181 10.35 -19.40 -4.33
C ASN A 181 10.89 -19.05 -5.72
N HIS A 182 10.86 -17.78 -6.11
CA HIS A 182 11.22 -17.29 -7.45
C HIS A 182 12.00 -15.97 -7.39
N ARG A 183 12.89 -15.86 -6.39
CA ARG A 183 13.69 -14.66 -6.18
C ARG A 183 14.47 -14.22 -7.43
N ASP A 184 14.96 -15.17 -8.20
CA ASP A 184 15.70 -14.96 -9.45
C ASP A 184 14.89 -14.22 -10.52
N LEU A 185 13.57 -14.34 -10.50
CA LEU A 185 12.69 -13.63 -11.42
C LEU A 185 12.41 -12.18 -11.01
N VAL A 186 12.43 -11.90 -9.70
CA VAL A 186 11.99 -10.62 -9.13
C VAL A 186 13.11 -9.86 -8.39
N ASP A 187 14.36 -10.38 -8.38
CA ASP A 187 15.46 -9.70 -7.71
C ASP A 187 15.79 -8.36 -8.39
N ALA A 188 15.77 -7.29 -7.60
CA ALA A 188 15.96 -5.93 -8.05
C ALA A 188 16.73 -5.09 -7.04
N GLU A 189 17.17 -3.91 -7.44
CA GLU A 189 17.83 -2.96 -6.58
C GLU A 189 16.86 -2.34 -5.57
N PHE A 190 15.63 -2.09 -6.02
CA PHE A 190 14.50 -1.62 -5.23
C PHE A 190 13.18 -1.92 -5.94
N ALA A 191 12.09 -1.88 -5.19
CA ALA A 191 10.73 -2.01 -5.71
C ALA A 191 10.00 -0.66 -5.73
N LEU A 192 9.05 -0.53 -6.66
CA LEU A 192 8.06 0.54 -6.77
C LEU A 192 6.68 -0.10 -6.59
N ASN A 193 5.88 0.45 -5.69
CA ASN A 193 4.54 -0.01 -5.41
C ASN A 193 3.51 1.09 -5.71
N PRO A 194 2.75 1.02 -6.82
CA PRO A 194 1.69 1.99 -7.11
C PRO A 194 0.47 1.91 -6.18
N ASP A 195 0.41 0.90 -5.31
CA ASP A 195 -0.68 0.68 -4.37
C ASP A 195 -0.72 1.67 -3.20
N SER A 196 0.41 2.24 -2.86
CA SER A 196 0.55 3.14 -1.74
C SER A 196 1.12 4.49 -2.17
N GLY A 197 1.00 5.51 -1.31
CA GLY A 197 1.38 6.87 -1.63
C GLY A 197 0.51 7.48 -2.74
N ALA A 198 -0.20 8.55 -2.47
CA ALA A 198 -1.15 9.15 -3.40
C ALA A 198 -0.77 10.58 -3.80
N VAL A 199 -1.21 10.99 -4.97
CA VAL A 199 -1.33 12.43 -5.28
C VAL A 199 -2.64 12.92 -4.71
N TRP A 200 -2.60 13.61 -3.59
CA TRP A 200 -3.81 14.20 -2.99
C TRP A 200 -4.29 15.39 -3.80
N SER A 201 -5.59 15.45 -4.02
CA SER A 201 -6.22 16.57 -4.74
C SER A 201 -7.41 17.17 -3.98
N ASP A 202 -7.68 18.43 -4.27
CA ASP A 202 -8.89 19.14 -3.86
C ASP A 202 -9.68 19.46 -5.13
N ASN A 203 -10.83 18.82 -5.33
CA ASN A 203 -11.65 18.92 -6.54
C ASN A 203 -10.85 18.69 -7.85
N GLY A 204 -10.03 17.64 -7.87
CA GLY A 204 -9.19 17.25 -8.99
C GLY A 204 -7.94 18.12 -9.21
N LYS A 205 -7.63 19.05 -8.30
CA LYS A 205 -6.41 19.84 -8.33
C LYS A 205 -5.38 19.24 -7.37
N PRO A 206 -4.25 18.72 -7.83
CA PRO A 206 -3.19 18.19 -6.98
C PRO A 206 -2.67 19.21 -5.97
N VAL A 207 -2.51 18.80 -4.70
CA VAL A 207 -2.08 19.65 -3.58
C VAL A 207 -0.93 19.05 -2.78
N ALA A 208 -0.74 17.73 -2.79
CA ALA A 208 0.39 17.03 -2.19
C ALA A 208 0.66 15.74 -2.96
N PHE A 209 1.91 15.31 -2.97
CA PHE A 209 2.34 14.02 -3.50
C PHE A 209 3.02 13.26 -2.35
N ASP A 210 2.35 12.25 -1.85
CA ASP A 210 2.88 11.42 -0.78
C ASP A 210 3.72 10.28 -1.39
N LEU A 211 4.99 10.20 -0.97
CA LEU A 211 5.92 9.13 -1.28
C LEU A 211 6.04 8.24 -0.05
N GLU A 212 5.44 7.07 -0.08
CA GLU A 212 5.69 6.10 0.96
C GLU A 212 7.15 5.62 0.87
N ALA A 213 7.86 5.77 1.97
CA ALA A 213 9.24 5.33 2.11
C ALA A 213 9.41 4.25 3.18
N THR A 214 8.36 3.94 3.90
CA THR A 214 8.27 2.87 4.90
C THR A 214 6.82 2.68 5.33
N GLU A 215 6.54 1.54 5.96
CA GLU A 215 5.21 1.21 6.49
C GLU A 215 5.31 0.53 7.85
N LYS A 216 4.18 0.45 8.56
CA LYS A 216 4.06 -0.32 9.79
C LYS A 216 3.85 -1.80 9.51
N LEU A 217 4.36 -2.63 10.43
CA LEU A 217 4.06 -4.06 10.41
C LEU A 217 2.66 -4.34 10.93
N TYR A 218 1.94 -5.20 10.24
CA TYR A 218 0.69 -5.79 10.71
C TYR A 218 0.97 -7.00 11.61
N ALA A 219 0.32 -7.09 12.77
CA ALA A 219 0.34 -8.28 13.59
C ALA A 219 -0.96 -8.41 14.40
N ASP A 220 -1.50 -9.62 14.42
CA ASP A 220 -2.64 -9.98 15.27
C ASP A 220 -2.20 -10.86 16.43
N TYR A 221 -2.85 -10.64 17.58
CA TYR A 221 -2.62 -11.43 18.79
C TYR A 221 -3.96 -11.90 19.36
N GLU A 222 -4.07 -13.21 19.61
CA GLU A 222 -5.20 -13.77 20.38
C GLU A 222 -4.86 -13.76 21.85
N ILE A 223 -5.77 -13.22 22.66
CA ILE A 223 -5.73 -13.27 24.11
C ILE A 223 -6.88 -14.17 24.56
N THR A 224 -6.57 -15.17 25.39
CA THR A 224 -7.58 -16.07 25.93
C THR A 224 -7.50 -16.15 27.45
N ALA A 225 -8.64 -15.90 28.10
CA ALA A 225 -8.88 -16.18 29.51
C ALA A 225 -9.67 -17.50 29.63
N THR A 226 -9.29 -18.38 30.55
CA THR A 226 -10.01 -19.64 30.82
C THR A 226 -10.39 -19.73 32.30
N ASN A 227 -11.53 -20.37 32.56
CA ASN A 227 -12.06 -20.53 33.89
C ASN A 227 -12.82 -21.89 34.00
N PRO A 228 -12.88 -22.56 35.15
CA PRO A 228 -13.67 -23.78 35.31
C PRO A 228 -15.16 -23.62 35.02
N GLY A 229 -15.67 -22.38 35.03
CA GLY A 229 -17.11 -22.12 34.88
C GLY A 229 -17.89 -22.40 36.15
N GLY A 230 -19.21 -22.56 36.01
CA GLY A 230 -20.11 -22.85 37.13
C GLY A 230 -21.51 -22.29 36.90
N HIS A 231 -22.41 -22.49 37.87
CA HIS A 231 -23.74 -21.93 37.82
C HIS A 231 -23.75 -20.46 38.22
N SER A 232 -24.43 -19.60 37.43
CA SER A 232 -24.40 -18.15 37.63
C SER A 232 -24.98 -17.65 38.96
N SER A 233 -25.82 -18.46 39.64
CA SER A 233 -26.33 -18.17 40.97
C SER A 233 -25.29 -18.32 42.09
N LEU A 234 -24.14 -18.90 41.77
CA LEU A 234 -22.99 -19.08 42.67
C LEU A 234 -21.79 -18.31 42.09
N PRO A 235 -21.81 -16.95 42.09
CA PRO A 235 -20.77 -16.18 41.44
C PRO A 235 -19.42 -16.41 42.11
N ARG A 236 -18.37 -16.54 41.27
CA ARG A 236 -16.99 -16.71 41.68
C ARG A 236 -16.27 -15.35 41.59
N ALA A 237 -15.19 -15.19 42.35
CA ALA A 237 -14.31 -14.02 42.22
C ALA A 237 -13.53 -14.01 40.89
N ASP A 238 -13.21 -15.18 40.38
CA ASP A 238 -12.55 -15.40 39.08
C ASP A 238 -13.62 -15.61 37.99
N ASN A 239 -13.46 -14.88 36.86
CA ASN A 239 -14.39 -14.95 35.71
C ASN A 239 -13.64 -14.62 34.45
N ALA A 240 -13.68 -15.50 33.46
CA ALA A 240 -12.93 -15.33 32.21
C ALA A 240 -13.24 -14.00 31.47
N ILE A 241 -14.51 -13.59 31.47
CA ILE A 241 -14.89 -12.30 30.85
C ILE A 241 -14.29 -11.12 31.63
N TYR A 242 -14.31 -11.17 32.98
CA TYR A 242 -13.76 -10.06 33.77
C TYR A 242 -12.24 -9.97 33.69
N GLU A 243 -11.54 -11.11 33.67
CA GLU A 243 -10.09 -11.17 33.49
C GLU A 243 -9.67 -10.60 32.12
N LEU A 244 -10.36 -11.01 31.06
CA LEU A 244 -10.14 -10.47 29.72
C LEU A 244 -10.47 -8.97 29.64
N ALA A 245 -11.63 -8.53 30.16
CA ALA A 245 -12.03 -7.12 30.16
C ALA A 245 -11.03 -6.24 30.92
N ALA A 246 -10.49 -6.72 32.05
CA ALA A 246 -9.47 -6.00 32.80
C ALA A 246 -8.16 -5.87 32.01
N ALA A 247 -7.77 -6.88 31.26
CA ALA A 247 -6.58 -6.82 30.38
C ALA A 247 -6.76 -5.81 29.25
N LEU A 248 -7.91 -5.87 28.54
CA LEU A 248 -8.26 -4.92 27.48
C LEU A 248 -8.36 -3.48 28.00
N GLY A 249 -8.93 -3.27 29.20
CA GLY A 249 -8.97 -1.95 29.85
C GLY A 249 -7.59 -1.41 30.24
N ARG A 250 -6.59 -2.26 30.47
CA ARG A 250 -5.18 -1.83 30.62
C ARG A 250 -4.58 -1.43 29.28
N LEU A 251 -4.84 -2.19 28.21
CA LEU A 251 -4.38 -1.88 26.86
C LEU A 251 -4.95 -0.55 26.37
N GLU A 252 -6.25 -0.30 26.55
CA GLU A 252 -6.91 0.96 26.17
C GLU A 252 -6.19 2.19 26.75
N LYS A 253 -5.67 2.07 27.96
CA LYS A 253 -5.01 3.17 28.69
C LYS A 253 -3.50 3.25 28.48
N TYR A 254 -2.91 2.31 27.75
CA TYR A 254 -1.48 2.23 27.56
C TYR A 254 -1.05 2.92 26.26
N PRO A 255 -0.40 4.08 26.32
CA PRO A 255 0.23 4.65 25.15
C PRO A 255 1.59 3.96 24.93
N PHE A 256 1.76 3.29 23.81
CA PHE A 256 3.10 2.81 23.43
C PHE A 256 4.10 3.96 23.39
N PRO A 257 5.39 3.72 23.57
CA PRO A 257 6.42 4.75 23.55
C PRO A 257 6.38 5.59 22.27
N PHE A 258 6.65 6.87 22.44
CA PHE A 258 6.85 7.80 21.32
C PHE A 258 8.20 7.53 20.66
N GLU A 259 8.20 7.36 19.35
CA GLU A 259 9.41 7.16 18.56
C GLU A 259 9.31 7.90 17.22
N LEU A 260 10.45 8.40 16.72
CA LEU A 260 10.57 8.96 15.38
C LEU A 260 11.67 8.22 14.62
N ASN A 261 11.35 7.82 13.41
CA ASN A 261 12.33 7.41 12.42
C ASN A 261 12.66 8.58 11.47
N PRO A 262 13.64 8.45 10.56
CA PRO A 262 13.98 9.52 9.63
C PRO A 262 12.81 9.99 8.74
N VAL A 263 11.94 9.06 8.31
CA VAL A 263 10.78 9.35 7.45
C VAL A 263 9.72 10.13 8.22
N THR A 264 9.31 9.65 9.41
CA THR A 264 8.31 10.35 10.22
C THR A 264 8.80 11.72 10.71
N ARG A 265 10.10 11.88 10.92
CA ARG A 265 10.71 13.18 11.19
C ARG A 265 10.57 14.14 10.02
N ALA A 266 10.95 13.72 8.81
CA ALA A 266 10.83 14.53 7.59
C ALA A 266 9.37 14.90 7.30
N TRP A 267 8.45 13.96 7.48
CA TRP A 267 7.02 14.22 7.37
C TRP A 267 6.55 15.29 8.35
N LEU A 268 6.94 15.21 9.63
CA LEU A 268 6.59 16.22 10.64
C LEU A 268 7.21 17.59 10.31
N GLU A 269 8.43 17.65 9.79
CA GLU A 269 9.06 18.91 9.36
C GLU A 269 8.26 19.57 8.24
N HIS A 270 7.75 18.80 7.29
CA HIS A 270 6.84 19.30 6.25
C HIS A 270 5.52 19.78 6.85
N MET A 271 4.87 18.96 7.69
CA MET A 271 3.59 19.29 8.33
C MET A 271 3.69 20.55 9.22
N ALA A 272 4.86 20.81 9.83
CA ALA A 272 5.08 22.03 10.61
C ALA A 272 4.97 23.33 9.79
N ALA A 273 5.10 23.26 8.46
CA ALA A 273 4.90 24.39 7.56
C ALA A 273 3.46 24.49 7.03
N ALA A 274 2.76 23.35 6.92
CA ALA A 274 1.41 23.26 6.33
C ALA A 274 0.28 23.43 7.37
N GLU A 275 0.51 23.06 8.63
CA GLU A 275 -0.51 23.02 9.67
C GLU A 275 -0.79 24.37 10.31
N PRO A 276 -2.00 24.57 10.89
CA PRO A 276 -2.32 25.77 11.66
C PRO A 276 -1.32 26.03 12.79
N ALA A 277 -1.08 27.31 13.11
CA ALA A 277 -0.03 27.76 14.01
C ALA A 277 0.04 27.05 15.38
N ALA A 278 -1.10 26.60 15.93
CA ALA A 278 -1.12 25.86 17.19
C ALA A 278 -0.51 24.46 17.03
N ARG A 279 -0.95 23.71 16.03
CA ARG A 279 -0.44 22.37 15.73
C ARG A 279 1.02 22.42 15.26
N ALA A 280 1.37 23.40 14.42
CA ALA A 280 2.75 23.64 13.98
C ALA A 280 3.72 23.87 15.16
N ARG A 281 3.29 24.57 16.23
CA ARG A 281 4.09 24.73 17.46
C ARG A 281 4.30 23.40 18.17
N ASP A 282 3.27 22.56 18.26
CA ASP A 282 3.37 21.24 18.89
C ASP A 282 4.30 20.31 18.08
N ILE A 283 4.16 20.30 16.77
CA ILE A 283 5.07 19.54 15.89
C ILE A 283 6.52 19.97 16.09
N LYS A 284 6.81 21.27 16.06
CA LYS A 284 8.16 21.79 16.33
C LYS A 284 8.68 21.43 17.72
N ALA A 285 7.81 21.32 18.72
CA ALA A 285 8.19 20.90 20.08
C ALA A 285 8.48 19.39 20.17
N VAL A 286 7.81 18.57 19.35
CA VAL A 286 8.05 17.11 19.23
C VAL A 286 9.36 16.81 18.48
N LEU A 287 9.72 17.63 17.50
CA LEU A 287 10.97 17.48 16.74
C LEU A 287 12.24 17.82 17.54
N ARG A 288 12.12 18.42 18.72
CA ARG A 288 13.27 18.71 19.60
C ARG A 288 13.80 17.45 20.28
N SER A 289 15.01 17.55 20.80
CA SER A 289 15.61 16.48 21.63
C SER A 289 15.99 17.07 23.00
N PRO A 290 15.35 16.64 24.10
CA PRO A 290 14.23 15.68 24.17
C PRO A 290 12.91 16.27 23.64
N ALA A 291 12.05 15.40 23.12
CA ALA A 291 10.72 15.79 22.67
C ALA A 291 9.83 16.25 23.84
N SER A 292 8.95 17.21 23.57
CA SER A 292 8.00 17.68 24.57
C SER A 292 6.88 16.66 24.80
N ALA A 293 6.83 16.01 25.96
CA ALA A 293 5.77 15.04 26.30
C ALA A 293 4.36 15.65 26.23
N ALA A 294 4.19 16.92 26.62
CA ALA A 294 2.91 17.61 26.52
C ALA A 294 2.48 17.85 25.06
N ALA A 295 3.43 18.14 24.15
CA ALA A 295 3.14 18.27 22.73
C ALA A 295 2.81 16.93 22.09
N VAL A 296 3.55 15.86 22.44
CA VAL A 296 3.24 14.49 22.02
C VAL A 296 1.81 14.11 22.43
N ALA A 297 1.42 14.39 23.68
CA ALA A 297 0.08 14.07 24.17
C ALA A 297 -1.03 14.84 23.43
N ARG A 298 -0.81 16.11 23.06
CA ARG A 298 -1.79 16.87 22.26
C ARG A 298 -1.89 16.39 20.83
N LEU A 299 -0.76 16.15 20.17
CA LEU A 299 -0.77 15.60 18.81
C LEU A 299 -1.43 14.22 18.75
N SER A 300 -1.20 13.38 19.77
CA SER A 300 -1.80 12.04 19.87
C SER A 300 -3.32 12.03 20.06
N GLN A 301 -3.98 13.17 20.24
CA GLN A 301 -5.44 13.27 20.21
C GLN A 301 -6.00 13.14 18.78
N ASP A 302 -5.19 13.43 17.79
CA ASP A 302 -5.52 13.19 16.38
C ASP A 302 -5.05 11.76 16.00
N PRO A 303 -5.95 10.89 15.49
CA PRO A 303 -5.61 9.52 15.16
C PRO A 303 -4.46 9.39 14.16
N ARG A 304 -4.37 10.27 13.15
CA ARG A 304 -3.29 10.25 12.15
C ARG A 304 -1.93 10.50 12.80
N TYR A 305 -1.82 11.55 13.62
CA TYR A 305 -0.58 11.81 14.36
C TYR A 305 -0.27 10.72 15.37
N ASN A 306 -1.27 10.21 16.10
CA ASN A 306 -1.05 9.13 17.06
C ASN A 306 -0.47 7.88 16.41
N SER A 307 -1.04 7.47 15.26
CA SER A 307 -0.56 6.30 14.52
C SER A 307 0.84 6.48 13.94
N THR A 308 1.19 7.70 13.51
CA THR A 308 2.54 8.01 12.97
C THR A 308 3.62 8.02 14.08
N LEU A 309 3.26 8.37 15.31
CA LEU A 309 4.22 8.62 16.39
C LEU A 309 4.57 7.40 17.24
N ARG A 310 3.91 6.25 17.04
CA ARG A 310 4.12 5.05 17.90
C ARG A 310 3.53 3.79 17.30
N THR A 311 3.93 2.64 17.82
CA THR A 311 3.19 1.39 17.69
C THR A 311 1.78 1.59 18.27
N THR A 312 0.76 1.07 17.59
CA THR A 312 -0.63 1.13 18.05
C THR A 312 -1.22 -0.27 18.07
N CYS A 313 -1.96 -0.59 19.15
CA CYS A 313 -2.66 -1.86 19.29
C CYS A 313 -4.10 -1.61 19.72
N VAL A 314 -5.05 -2.27 19.09
CA VAL A 314 -6.49 -2.12 19.35
C VAL A 314 -7.19 -3.47 19.32
N ALA A 315 -8.12 -3.70 20.24
CA ALA A 315 -8.98 -4.90 20.19
C ALA A 315 -9.98 -4.77 19.05
N THR A 316 -10.03 -5.76 18.16
CA THR A 316 -10.90 -5.78 16.96
C THR A 316 -11.98 -6.86 17.01
N ARG A 317 -11.74 -7.94 17.75
CA ARG A 317 -12.71 -9.03 17.91
C ARG A 317 -12.81 -9.42 19.38
N LEU A 318 -14.01 -9.84 19.82
CA LEU A 318 -14.28 -10.29 21.16
C LEU A 318 -15.29 -11.44 21.12
N ASP A 319 -15.01 -12.50 21.88
CA ASP A 319 -15.91 -13.62 22.09
C ASP A 319 -15.90 -14.05 23.57
N GLY A 320 -17.04 -14.52 24.10
CA GLY A 320 -17.08 -14.97 25.49
C GLY A 320 -18.45 -15.42 25.99
N GLY A 321 -18.40 -16.51 26.76
CA GLY A 321 -19.60 -17.13 27.34
C GLY A 321 -20.33 -18.05 26.36
N HIS A 322 -21.23 -18.89 26.89
CA HIS A 322 -21.98 -19.87 26.10
C HIS A 322 -23.45 -20.01 26.54
N ALA A 323 -23.81 -19.50 27.72
CA ALA A 323 -25.16 -19.52 28.23
C ALA A 323 -25.43 -18.44 29.28
N ASN A 324 -26.65 -17.90 29.33
CA ASN A 324 -26.99 -16.79 30.22
C ASN A 324 -26.95 -17.18 31.73
N ASN A 325 -27.07 -18.44 32.06
CA ASN A 325 -27.09 -18.96 33.43
C ASN A 325 -25.82 -19.73 33.82
N ALA A 326 -24.74 -19.63 33.03
CA ALA A 326 -23.47 -20.26 33.30
C ALA A 326 -22.34 -19.24 33.40
N LEU A 327 -21.38 -19.46 34.28
CA LEU A 327 -20.12 -18.70 34.30
C LEU A 327 -19.28 -19.09 33.07
N PRO A 328 -18.68 -18.13 32.38
CA PRO A 328 -17.95 -18.38 31.15
C PRO A 328 -16.69 -19.22 31.40
N GLN A 329 -16.54 -20.30 30.61
CA GLN A 329 -15.32 -21.14 30.67
C GLN A 329 -14.19 -20.60 29.84
N ARG A 330 -14.50 -19.76 28.85
CA ARG A 330 -13.55 -19.09 27.98
C ARG A 330 -14.06 -17.70 27.61
N ALA A 331 -13.16 -16.76 27.51
CA ALA A 331 -13.35 -15.51 26.81
C ALA A 331 -12.06 -15.19 26.02
N SER A 332 -12.20 -14.71 24.80
CA SER A 332 -11.06 -14.37 23.95
C SER A 332 -11.26 -13.06 23.20
N ALA A 333 -10.17 -12.44 22.83
CA ALA A 333 -10.15 -11.26 21.98
C ALA A 333 -9.00 -11.34 20.99
N VAL A 334 -9.17 -10.73 19.82
CA VAL A 334 -8.07 -10.43 18.90
C VAL A 334 -7.66 -8.97 19.08
N VAL A 335 -6.38 -8.75 19.25
CA VAL A 335 -5.74 -7.44 19.29
C VAL A 335 -4.91 -7.26 18.03
N ASN A 336 -5.33 -6.33 17.17
CA ASN A 336 -4.57 -5.92 16.00
C ASN A 336 -3.55 -4.85 16.39
N CYS A 337 -2.31 -5.06 16.01
CA CYS A 337 -1.23 -4.10 16.22
C CYS A 337 -0.66 -3.64 14.88
N ARG A 338 -0.38 -2.34 14.81
CA ARG A 338 0.41 -1.71 13.75
C ARG A 338 1.73 -1.26 14.38
N ILE A 339 2.78 -1.98 14.06
CA ILE A 339 4.08 -1.94 14.74
C ILE A 339 5.04 -1.02 13.98
N LEU A 340 5.71 -0.12 14.69
CA LEU A 340 6.73 0.73 14.06
C LEU A 340 7.89 -0.09 13.47
N PRO A 341 8.46 0.33 12.32
CA PRO A 341 9.70 -0.22 11.80
C PRO A 341 10.82 -0.22 12.84
N GLY A 342 11.63 -1.28 12.88
CA GLY A 342 12.67 -1.48 13.86
C GLY A 342 12.26 -2.34 15.07
N HIS A 343 10.98 -2.67 15.19
CA HIS A 343 10.45 -3.62 16.16
C HIS A 343 9.99 -4.91 15.51
N SER A 344 9.89 -5.99 16.29
CA SER A 344 9.38 -7.28 15.82
C SER A 344 8.01 -7.60 16.43
N PRO A 345 7.20 -8.46 15.76
CA PRO A 345 5.96 -8.96 16.36
C PRO A 345 6.18 -9.63 17.72
N GLU A 346 7.29 -10.36 17.93
CA GLU A 346 7.58 -10.99 19.21
C GLU A 346 7.87 -9.97 20.30
N GLU A 347 8.61 -8.88 20.02
CA GLU A 347 8.83 -7.80 20.99
C GLU A 347 7.50 -7.20 21.45
N VAL A 348 6.58 -6.94 20.52
CA VAL A 348 5.25 -6.38 20.85
C VAL A 348 4.39 -7.39 21.61
N ARG A 349 4.46 -8.69 21.28
CA ARG A 349 3.79 -9.74 22.07
C ARG A 349 4.25 -9.73 23.54
N LEU A 350 5.55 -9.62 23.75
CA LEU A 350 6.12 -9.56 25.11
C LEU A 350 5.71 -8.26 25.85
N ASP A 351 5.59 -7.15 25.15
CA ASP A 351 5.10 -5.90 25.75
C ASP A 351 3.61 -5.98 26.07
N LEU A 352 2.79 -6.58 25.20
CA LEU A 352 1.38 -6.86 25.50
C LEU A 352 1.23 -7.74 26.75
N ALA A 353 2.07 -8.78 26.92
CA ALA A 353 2.06 -9.61 28.12
C ALA A 353 2.32 -8.78 29.40
N LYS A 354 3.27 -7.84 29.35
CA LYS A 354 3.54 -6.91 30.46
C LYS A 354 2.35 -5.96 30.72
N ILE A 355 1.72 -5.43 29.66
CA ILE A 355 0.57 -4.53 29.75
C ILE A 355 -0.62 -5.26 30.38
N PHE A 356 -0.89 -6.49 29.93
CA PHE A 356 -1.99 -7.29 30.48
C PHE A 356 -1.76 -7.70 31.93
N ALA A 357 -0.51 -7.82 32.37
CA ALA A 357 -0.12 -8.05 33.77
C ALA A 357 -0.94 -9.17 34.47
N ASP A 358 -1.28 -10.21 33.71
CA ASP A 358 -2.00 -11.37 34.22
C ASP A 358 -1.41 -12.65 33.59
N PRO A 359 -0.63 -13.43 34.36
CA PRO A 359 0.03 -14.64 33.86
C PRO A 359 -0.93 -15.81 33.56
N LYS A 360 -2.22 -15.69 33.87
CA LYS A 360 -3.23 -16.71 33.55
C LYS A 360 -3.75 -16.55 32.12
N LEU A 361 -3.58 -15.36 31.52
CA LEU A 361 -3.98 -15.12 30.15
C LEU A 361 -3.00 -15.80 29.20
N GLN A 362 -3.53 -16.58 28.28
CA GLN A 362 -2.77 -17.06 27.14
C GLN A 362 -2.72 -15.96 26.10
N LEU A 363 -1.52 -15.59 25.66
CA LEU A 363 -1.28 -14.59 24.63
C LEU A 363 -0.48 -15.22 23.50
N GLN A 364 -1.08 -15.32 22.33
CA GLN A 364 -0.50 -15.94 21.14
C GLN A 364 -0.49 -14.97 19.99
N TRP A 365 0.54 -15.03 19.14
CA TRP A 365 0.58 -14.36 17.86
C TRP A 365 -0.21 -15.19 16.84
N ILE A 366 -1.01 -14.54 15.99
CA ILE A 366 -1.73 -15.20 14.90
C ILE A 366 -0.83 -15.17 13.66
N ASP A 367 -0.45 -16.35 13.20
CA ASP A 367 0.33 -16.52 11.98
C ASP A 367 -0.53 -16.21 10.76
N THR A 368 -0.23 -15.11 10.07
CA THR A 368 -1.00 -14.62 8.91
C THR A 368 -1.04 -15.63 7.74
N ALA A 369 -0.01 -16.46 7.59
CA ALA A 369 0.04 -17.47 6.54
C ALA A 369 -0.87 -18.67 6.79
N THR A 370 -1.25 -18.94 8.05
CA THR A 370 -2.03 -20.12 8.43
C THR A 370 -3.31 -19.79 9.20
N ASP A 371 -3.50 -18.53 9.57
CA ASP A 371 -4.56 -18.04 10.48
C ASP A 371 -4.63 -18.85 11.79
N GLN A 372 -3.47 -19.31 12.27
CA GLN A 372 -3.38 -20.14 13.49
C GLN A 372 -2.59 -19.43 14.58
N PRO A 373 -3.06 -19.50 15.84
CA PRO A 373 -2.34 -18.95 16.97
C PRO A 373 -1.03 -19.73 17.23
N ARG A 374 0.04 -18.98 17.55
CA ARG A 374 1.39 -19.48 17.91
C ARG A 374 1.85 -18.85 19.21
N ASP A 375 2.56 -19.60 20.04
CA ASP A 375 3.05 -19.12 21.34
C ASP A 375 4.13 -18.03 21.22
N SER A 376 4.71 -17.86 20.06
CA SER A 376 5.67 -16.79 19.73
C SER A 376 5.46 -16.27 18.33
N GLY A 377 5.71 -14.99 18.14
CA GLY A 377 5.74 -14.34 16.84
C GLY A 377 7.13 -14.33 16.20
N PRO A 378 7.24 -13.84 14.94
CA PRO A 378 8.54 -13.62 14.32
C PRO A 378 9.41 -12.66 15.14
N ALA A 379 10.65 -13.05 15.38
CA ALA A 379 11.65 -12.19 16.03
C ALA A 379 12.36 -11.25 15.05
N THR A 380 12.14 -11.44 13.73
CA THR A 380 12.72 -10.58 12.71
C THR A 380 12.07 -9.20 12.78
N LYS A 381 12.90 -8.19 12.91
CA LYS A 381 12.48 -6.79 12.89
C LYS A 381 12.29 -6.35 11.45
N ALA A 382 11.30 -5.49 11.22
CA ALA A 382 11.26 -4.78 9.95
C ALA A 382 12.55 -3.99 9.76
N MET A 383 13.00 -3.93 8.52
CA MET A 383 14.15 -3.10 8.16
C MET A 383 13.82 -1.63 8.51
N PRO A 384 14.74 -0.91 9.16
CA PRO A 384 14.60 0.53 9.29
C PRO A 384 14.42 1.14 7.89
N PRO A 385 13.56 2.18 7.74
CA PRO A 385 13.31 2.77 6.43
C PRO A 385 14.64 3.21 5.80
N PRO A 386 14.98 2.69 4.62
CA PRO A 386 16.12 3.21 3.88
C PRO A 386 15.79 4.64 3.43
N PRO A 387 16.77 5.55 3.39
CA PRO A 387 16.53 6.84 2.77
C PRO A 387 16.10 6.62 1.31
N PRO A 388 15.13 7.40 0.80
CA PRO A 388 14.75 7.32 -0.60
C PRO A 388 15.96 7.48 -1.51
N ARG A 389 16.03 6.67 -2.56
CA ARG A 389 17.16 6.65 -3.51
C ARG A 389 17.28 8.01 -4.20
N PRO A 390 18.49 8.59 -4.28
CA PRO A 390 18.68 9.91 -4.91
C PRO A 390 18.20 9.96 -6.37
N GLU A 391 18.43 8.89 -7.14
CA GLU A 391 17.98 8.78 -8.53
C GLU A 391 16.45 8.75 -8.64
N LEU A 392 15.76 8.05 -7.73
CA LEU A 392 14.31 8.03 -7.68
C LEU A 392 13.74 9.40 -7.32
N LEU A 393 14.29 10.05 -6.28
CA LEU A 393 13.87 11.39 -5.88
C LEU A 393 14.09 12.41 -7.00
N ALA A 394 15.22 12.34 -7.70
CA ALA A 394 15.51 13.23 -8.82
C ALA A 394 14.50 13.04 -9.97
N ALA A 395 14.17 11.79 -10.30
CA ALA A 395 13.16 11.47 -11.32
C ALA A 395 11.75 11.94 -10.90
N LEU A 396 11.35 11.69 -9.65
CA LEU A 396 10.09 12.16 -9.10
C LEU A 396 9.98 13.68 -9.11
N HIS A 397 10.98 14.40 -8.59
CA HIS A 397 10.99 15.87 -8.58
C HIS A 397 10.94 16.46 -10.00
N LYS A 398 11.64 15.84 -10.96
CA LYS A 398 11.60 16.28 -12.35
C LYS A 398 10.19 16.11 -12.93
N VAL A 399 9.65 14.90 -12.88
CA VAL A 399 8.40 14.59 -13.57
C VAL A 399 7.19 15.22 -12.86
N ALA A 400 7.09 15.10 -11.54
CA ALA A 400 6.01 15.73 -10.77
C ALA A 400 6.09 17.26 -10.83
N GLY A 401 7.30 17.85 -10.76
CA GLY A 401 7.48 19.29 -10.86
C GLY A 401 7.10 19.87 -12.24
N GLU A 402 7.25 19.09 -13.31
CA GLU A 402 6.79 19.47 -14.65
C GLU A 402 5.27 19.30 -14.82
N MET A 403 4.69 18.28 -14.22
CA MET A 403 3.25 17.98 -14.34
C MET A 403 2.41 18.79 -13.35
N TRP A 404 2.88 18.94 -12.13
CA TRP A 404 2.18 19.59 -11.02
C TRP A 404 3.07 20.65 -10.35
N PRO A 405 3.34 21.79 -11.02
CA PRO A 405 4.22 22.83 -10.49
C PRO A 405 3.79 23.31 -9.09
N GLY A 406 4.70 23.25 -8.14
CA GLY A 406 4.47 23.71 -6.77
C GLY A 406 3.81 22.69 -5.84
N VAL A 407 3.45 21.50 -6.32
CA VAL A 407 2.98 20.40 -5.47
C VAL A 407 4.19 19.80 -4.74
N PRO A 408 4.18 19.78 -3.38
CA PRO A 408 5.27 19.19 -2.63
C PRO A 408 5.27 17.67 -2.72
N ILE A 409 6.46 17.06 -2.78
CA ILE A 409 6.65 15.63 -2.58
C ILE A 409 7.01 15.43 -1.10
N VAL A 410 6.22 14.61 -0.41
CA VAL A 410 6.33 14.37 1.03
C VAL A 410 6.60 12.89 1.28
N SER A 411 7.75 12.58 1.85
CA SER A 411 7.99 11.21 2.30
C SER A 411 7.16 10.93 3.54
N GLU A 412 6.42 9.82 3.55
CA GLU A 412 5.60 9.40 4.67
C GLU A 412 5.84 7.93 5.05
N MET A 413 5.39 7.61 6.25
CA MET A 413 5.26 6.23 6.72
C MET A 413 3.79 5.84 6.63
N GLU A 414 3.49 4.84 5.79
CA GLU A 414 2.16 4.26 5.76
C GLU A 414 1.83 3.60 7.12
N THR A 415 0.64 3.86 7.61
CA THR A 415 0.16 3.28 8.87
C THR A 415 -0.64 1.99 8.65
N GLY A 416 -0.98 1.72 7.39
CA GLY A 416 -1.47 0.44 6.88
C GLY A 416 -0.37 -0.61 6.74
N ALA A 417 -0.51 -1.47 5.77
CA ALA A 417 0.48 -2.41 5.29
C ALA A 417 0.20 -2.66 3.81
N SER A 418 1.23 -2.91 3.04
CA SER A 418 1.18 -3.22 1.62
C SER A 418 2.15 -4.37 1.29
N ASP A 419 2.21 -4.75 0.03
CA ASP A 419 3.19 -5.73 -0.46
C ASP A 419 4.66 -5.26 -0.32
N CYS A 420 4.90 -3.98 -0.07
CA CYS A 420 6.22 -3.45 0.30
C CYS A 420 6.82 -4.15 1.52
N PHE A 421 5.98 -4.59 2.46
CA PHE A 421 6.41 -5.38 3.61
C PHE A 421 7.26 -6.58 3.22
N TYR A 422 6.83 -7.36 2.24
CA TYR A 422 7.52 -8.60 1.86
C TYR A 422 8.83 -8.34 1.12
N THR A 423 8.88 -7.31 0.28
CA THR A 423 10.13 -6.93 -0.39
C THR A 423 11.15 -6.40 0.62
N MET A 424 10.73 -5.54 1.55
CA MET A 424 11.59 -5.01 2.61
C MET A 424 12.05 -6.11 3.58
N ALA A 425 11.18 -7.04 3.95
CA ALA A 425 11.57 -8.20 4.75
C ALA A 425 12.62 -9.08 4.06
N ALA A 426 12.60 -9.14 2.73
CA ALA A 426 13.58 -9.83 1.91
C ALA A 426 14.84 -8.97 1.61
N GLY A 427 14.98 -7.79 2.23
CA GLY A 427 16.14 -6.90 2.09
C GLY A 427 16.14 -6.03 0.82
N MET A 428 15.00 -5.89 0.14
CA MET A 428 14.82 -5.04 -1.03
C MET A 428 14.03 -3.80 -0.63
N PRO A 429 14.59 -2.57 -0.71
CA PRO A 429 13.85 -1.34 -0.46
C PRO A 429 12.61 -1.23 -1.36
N CYS A 430 11.51 -0.71 -0.82
CA CYS A 430 10.29 -0.46 -1.55
C CYS A 430 9.84 0.99 -1.35
N TYR A 431 9.30 1.59 -2.40
CA TYR A 431 8.79 2.96 -2.39
C TYR A 431 7.40 2.99 -3.02
N GLY A 432 6.42 3.49 -2.27
CA GLY A 432 5.03 3.54 -2.71
C GLY A 432 4.65 4.89 -3.28
N PHE A 433 4.04 4.88 -4.47
CA PHE A 433 3.38 6.04 -5.09
C PHE A 433 2.58 5.63 -6.32
N SER A 434 1.32 6.01 -6.39
CA SER A 434 0.48 5.69 -7.54
C SER A 434 0.68 6.64 -8.73
N GLY A 435 0.93 7.92 -8.47
CA GLY A 435 0.90 8.95 -9.49
C GLY A 435 -0.50 9.33 -9.97
N THR A 436 -1.54 8.65 -9.47
CA THR A 436 -2.95 8.96 -9.67
C THR A 436 -3.45 9.91 -8.60
N ALA A 437 -4.23 10.92 -8.96
CA ALA A 437 -4.74 11.88 -8.01
C ALA A 437 -6.06 11.41 -7.38
N ILE A 438 -6.12 11.39 -6.05
CA ILE A 438 -7.32 11.04 -5.28
C ILE A 438 -7.82 12.31 -4.56
N ASP A 439 -9.10 12.62 -4.70
CA ASP A 439 -9.70 13.73 -3.98
C ASP A 439 -9.84 13.37 -2.49
N ARG A 440 -9.39 14.26 -1.59
CA ARG A 440 -9.36 14.03 -0.14
C ARG A 440 -10.73 13.75 0.47
N ASP A 441 -11.79 14.23 -0.16
CA ASP A 441 -13.17 14.04 0.25
C ASP A 441 -13.90 12.93 -0.53
N ASP A 442 -13.21 12.22 -1.44
CA ASP A 442 -13.76 11.13 -2.26
C ASP A 442 -12.90 9.86 -2.23
N VAL A 443 -12.37 9.53 -1.06
CA VAL A 443 -11.62 8.30 -0.81
C VAL A 443 -12.61 7.14 -0.68
N ARG A 444 -12.55 6.17 -1.63
CA ARG A 444 -13.53 5.08 -1.72
C ARG A 444 -12.94 3.68 -1.83
N PHE A 445 -11.64 3.53 -1.74
CA PHE A 445 -11.06 2.19 -1.69
C PHE A 445 -11.68 1.39 -0.54
N HIS A 446 -11.93 0.09 -0.75
CA HIS A 446 -12.72 -0.83 0.10
C HIS A 446 -14.20 -0.44 0.29
N GLY A 447 -14.61 0.74 -0.17
CA GLY A 447 -15.98 1.22 -0.07
C GLY A 447 -16.89 0.76 -1.21
N ARG A 448 -18.18 1.12 -1.11
CA ARG A 448 -19.13 0.98 -2.22
C ARG A 448 -18.96 2.12 -3.21
N ASP A 449 -19.35 1.87 -4.47
CA ASP A 449 -19.25 2.86 -5.55
C ASP A 449 -17.85 3.45 -5.67
N GLU A 450 -16.84 2.59 -5.53
CA GLU A 450 -15.45 2.96 -5.74
C GLU A 450 -15.28 3.54 -7.13
N ARG A 451 -14.56 4.67 -7.22
CA ARG A 451 -14.41 5.40 -8.47
C ARG A 451 -13.13 6.21 -8.52
N LEU A 452 -12.58 6.36 -9.69
CA LEU A 452 -11.43 7.20 -9.96
C LEU A 452 -11.79 8.28 -10.98
N ARG A 453 -11.36 9.51 -10.76
CA ARG A 453 -11.55 10.60 -11.72
C ARG A 453 -10.84 10.28 -13.04
N VAL A 454 -11.54 10.41 -14.19
CA VAL A 454 -11.00 10.12 -15.52
C VAL A 454 -9.72 10.92 -15.79
N SER A 455 -9.72 12.23 -15.47
CA SER A 455 -8.54 13.07 -15.66
C SER A 455 -7.36 12.70 -14.75
N ALA A 456 -7.62 12.16 -13.57
CA ALA A 456 -6.57 11.70 -12.66
C ALA A 456 -5.90 10.42 -13.20
N TYR A 457 -6.69 9.47 -13.70
CA TYR A 457 -6.18 8.28 -14.37
C TYR A 457 -5.32 8.64 -15.59
N ASP A 458 -5.82 9.51 -16.47
CA ASP A 458 -5.06 9.93 -17.67
C ASP A 458 -3.74 10.63 -17.29
N GLN A 459 -3.73 11.43 -16.23
CA GLN A 459 -2.50 12.04 -15.70
C GLN A 459 -1.56 10.98 -15.12
N GLY A 460 -2.09 10.00 -14.38
CA GLY A 460 -1.30 8.88 -13.84
C GLY A 460 -0.59 8.08 -14.92
N VAL A 461 -1.29 7.80 -16.04
CA VAL A 461 -0.69 7.13 -17.22
C VAL A 461 0.51 7.91 -17.77
N VAL A 462 0.37 9.23 -17.93
CA VAL A 462 1.46 10.09 -18.43
C VAL A 462 2.59 10.17 -17.41
N PHE A 463 2.26 10.35 -16.12
CA PHE A 463 3.22 10.45 -15.04
C PHE A 463 4.10 9.21 -14.96
N TYR A 464 3.49 8.03 -14.86
CA TYR A 464 4.22 6.78 -14.61
C TYR A 464 5.11 6.40 -15.81
N TYR A 465 4.60 6.56 -17.02
CA TYR A 465 5.42 6.38 -18.23
C TYR A 465 6.63 7.31 -18.27
N ARG A 466 6.44 8.61 -17.98
CA ARG A 466 7.53 9.58 -17.95
C ARG A 466 8.52 9.30 -16.83
N LEU A 467 8.01 8.89 -15.67
CA LEU A 467 8.84 8.52 -14.53
C LEU A 467 9.72 7.33 -14.85
N LEU A 468 9.17 6.23 -15.36
CA LEU A 468 9.96 5.06 -15.72
C LEU A 468 11.05 5.41 -16.76
N LYS A 469 10.71 6.17 -17.79
CA LYS A 469 11.72 6.60 -18.79
C LYS A 469 12.80 7.51 -18.19
N THR A 470 12.44 8.38 -17.25
CA THR A 470 13.42 9.27 -16.59
C THR A 470 14.32 8.48 -15.64
N LEU A 471 13.73 7.52 -14.90
CA LEU A 471 14.45 6.69 -13.92
C LEU A 471 15.39 5.67 -14.56
N THR A 472 15.06 5.21 -15.78
CA THR A 472 15.76 4.12 -16.44
C THR A 472 16.36 4.51 -17.79
N GLY A 473 16.36 5.78 -18.14
CA GLY A 473 16.80 6.25 -19.46
C GLY A 473 18.19 6.88 -19.51
N GLY A 474 18.80 7.12 -18.37
CA GLY A 474 20.11 7.74 -18.24
C GLY A 474 20.06 9.26 -18.49
#